data_7673d5a861e00920bc8ca0688a023cab
#
_entry.id   7673d5a861e00920bc8ca0688a023cab
#
_cell.length_a   1.000
_cell.length_b   1.000
_cell.length_c   1.000
_cell.angle_alpha   90.00
_cell.angle_beta   90.00
_cell.angle_gamma   90.00
#
_symmetry.space_group_name_H-M   'P 1'
#
loop_
_entity.id
_entity.type
_entity.pdbx_description
1 polymer ?
#
loop_
_entity_poly.entity_id
_entity_poly.type
_entity_poly.pdbx_seq_one_letter_code
_entity_poly.pdbx_strand_id
1 'polypeptide(L)'
;ISYSELNFLWESWLDVATSVEKEAVENSSHGKTLNDYRALMSTCFKEAYRILKPGRWMTVEFSNTKASVWNAIQIALQEAGFVVANISALDKKQGSFKAVTTTTAVKQDLVISAYKPNGGLEERFTRSGGDERSVWDFVRTHLSYLPSVKSKSGVLEFIAERDPRIIFDRMISWFLRHNFPVPLSS
;
A
#
# COMPACT_ATOMS: atom_id res chain seq x y z
N ILE A 1 1.93 11.87 18.29
CA ILE A 1 2.42 10.91 19.29
C ILE A 1 3.31 9.92 18.57
N SER A 2 4.54 9.75 19.04
CA SER A 2 5.46 8.74 18.53
C SER A 2 5.09 7.35 19.05
N TYR A 3 5.46 6.30 18.34
CA TYR A 3 5.16 4.92 18.78
C TYR A 3 5.95 4.56 20.05
N SER A 4 7.14 5.10 20.22
CA SER A 4 7.92 4.96 21.45
C SER A 4 7.21 5.51 22.69
N GLU A 5 6.48 6.61 22.56
CA GLU A 5 5.65 7.15 23.66
C GLU A 5 4.45 6.23 23.97
N LEU A 6 3.81 5.67 22.94
CA LEU A 6 2.69 4.73 23.12
C LEU A 6 3.15 3.41 23.74
N ASN A 7 4.34 2.95 23.36
CA ASN A 7 4.88 1.68 23.80
C ASN A 7 5.53 1.73 25.18
N PHE A 8 5.79 2.92 25.71
CA PHE A 8 6.51 3.11 26.96
C PHE A 8 6.02 2.22 28.11
N LEU A 9 4.69 2.07 28.28
CA LEU A 9 4.13 1.22 29.31
C LEU A 9 4.49 -0.26 29.10
N TRP A 10 4.37 -0.75 27.86
CA TRP A 10 4.68 -2.14 27.51
C TRP A 10 6.17 -2.42 27.61
N GLU A 11 7.00 -1.50 27.16
CA GLU A 11 8.45 -1.59 27.23
C GLU A 11 8.94 -1.64 28.66
N SER A 12 8.35 -0.82 29.55
CA SER A 12 8.66 -0.85 30.97
C SER A 12 8.34 -2.19 31.64
N TRP A 13 7.30 -2.89 31.17
CA TRP A 13 6.92 -4.20 31.68
C TRP A 13 7.78 -5.32 31.12
N LEU A 14 8.25 -5.17 29.89
CA LEU A 14 9.05 -6.17 29.18
C LEU A 14 10.55 -5.98 29.36
N ASP A 15 10.96 -4.93 30.08
CA ASP A 15 12.36 -4.53 30.28
C ASP A 15 13.12 -4.39 28.95
N VAL A 16 12.48 -3.72 27.99
CA VAL A 16 13.04 -3.42 26.66
C VAL A 16 12.93 -1.93 26.38
N ALA A 17 13.72 -1.42 25.45
CA ALA A 17 13.64 -0.04 24.96
C ALA A 17 13.73 -0.02 23.44
N THR A 18 12.75 0.59 22.79
CA THR A 18 12.76 0.78 21.33
C THR A 18 13.64 1.97 20.95
N SER A 19 14.49 1.77 19.96
CA SER A 19 15.30 2.87 19.42
C SER A 19 14.44 3.86 18.66
N VAL A 20 14.32 5.08 19.16
CA VAL A 20 13.59 6.19 18.52
C VAL A 20 14.19 6.56 17.16
N GLU A 21 15.50 6.38 16.98
CA GLU A 21 16.20 6.68 15.73
C GLU A 21 15.68 5.84 14.56
N LYS A 22 15.27 4.60 14.82
CA LYS A 22 14.75 3.66 13.82
C LYS A 22 13.22 3.71 13.66
N GLU A 23 12.55 4.52 14.46
CA GLU A 23 11.09 4.63 14.39
C GLU A 23 10.65 5.30 13.08
N ALA A 24 9.70 4.67 12.37
CA ALA A 24 9.10 5.21 11.16
C ALA A 24 8.03 6.24 11.50
N VAL A 25 8.47 7.47 11.72
CA VAL A 25 7.61 8.61 12.07
C VAL A 25 8.07 9.87 11.35
N GLU A 26 7.13 10.74 10.95
CA GLU A 26 7.43 12.14 10.58
C GLU A 26 7.39 12.98 11.85
N ASN A 27 8.55 13.38 12.35
CA ASN A 27 8.67 14.15 13.58
C ASN A 27 9.88 15.08 13.54
N SER A 28 9.63 16.38 13.54
CA SER A 28 10.68 17.39 13.50
C SER A 28 11.55 17.40 14.77
N SER A 29 11.01 17.04 15.93
CA SER A 29 11.77 16.93 17.19
C SER A 29 12.81 15.82 17.13
N HIS A 30 12.57 14.80 16.30
CA HIS A 30 13.51 13.70 16.06
C HIS A 30 14.34 13.91 14.80
N GLY A 31 14.28 15.09 14.17
CA GLY A 31 14.96 15.39 12.92
C GLY A 31 14.48 14.57 11.71
N LYS A 32 13.27 13.99 11.78
CA LYS A 32 12.73 13.12 10.73
C LYS A 32 11.74 13.84 9.84
N THR A 33 12.06 13.89 8.58
CA THR A 33 11.23 14.44 7.50
C THR A 33 10.27 13.38 6.95
N LEU A 34 9.38 13.80 6.06
CA LEU A 34 8.51 12.87 5.30
C LEU A 34 9.33 11.88 4.46
N ASN A 35 10.48 12.31 3.93
CA ASN A 35 11.35 11.42 3.14
C ASN A 35 11.99 10.33 4.02
N ASP A 36 12.42 10.68 5.25
CA ASP A 36 12.94 9.71 6.21
C ASP A 36 11.85 8.69 6.60
N TYR A 37 10.64 9.19 6.86
CA TYR A 37 9.48 8.34 7.11
C TYR A 37 9.22 7.38 5.96
N ARG A 38 9.19 7.87 4.71
CA ARG A 38 9.00 7.03 3.51
C ARG A 38 10.10 5.96 3.39
N ALA A 39 11.36 6.34 3.58
CA ALA A 39 12.50 5.41 3.50
C ALA A 39 12.41 4.29 4.55
N LEU A 40 12.05 4.62 5.78
CA LEU A 40 11.84 3.65 6.85
C LEU A 40 10.66 2.73 6.54
N MET A 41 9.53 3.26 6.07
CA MET A 41 8.37 2.46 5.67
C MET A 41 8.68 1.57 4.48
N SER A 42 9.45 2.06 3.50
CA SER A 42 9.92 1.23 2.37
C SER A 42 10.75 0.05 2.85
N THR A 43 11.63 0.25 3.83
CA THR A 43 12.42 -0.82 4.44
C THR A 43 11.53 -1.85 5.14
N CYS A 44 10.55 -1.41 5.93
CA CYS A 44 9.58 -2.30 6.58
C CYS A 44 8.76 -3.10 5.56
N PHE A 45 8.28 -2.46 4.49
CA PHE A 45 7.53 -3.14 3.45
C PHE A 45 8.38 -4.10 2.63
N LYS A 46 9.67 -3.82 2.41
CA LYS A 46 10.60 -4.77 1.78
C LYS A 46 10.76 -6.05 2.61
N GLU A 47 10.85 -5.92 3.94
CA GLU A 47 10.89 -7.10 4.81
C GLU A 47 9.55 -7.86 4.81
N ALA A 48 8.43 -7.17 4.84
CA ALA A 48 7.11 -7.79 4.69
C ALA A 48 7.00 -8.52 3.33
N TYR A 49 7.47 -7.89 2.25
CA TYR A 49 7.52 -8.50 0.93
C TYR A 49 8.41 -9.75 0.90
N ARG A 50 9.58 -9.69 1.55
CA ARG A 50 10.51 -10.82 1.61
C ARG A 50 9.86 -12.05 2.23
N ILE A 51 9.18 -11.90 3.36
CA ILE A 51 8.59 -13.02 4.11
C ILE A 51 7.23 -13.47 3.54
N LEU A 52 6.50 -12.60 2.84
CA LEU A 52 5.21 -12.94 2.26
C LEU A 52 5.40 -13.92 1.09
N LYS A 53 4.62 -15.00 1.08
CA LYS A 53 4.64 -15.96 -0.04
C LYS A 53 4.14 -15.29 -1.33
N PRO A 54 4.71 -15.62 -2.51
CA PRO A 54 4.18 -15.17 -3.80
C PRO A 54 2.69 -15.45 -3.95
N GLY A 55 1.96 -14.55 -4.58
CA GLY A 55 0.52 -14.66 -4.76
C GLY A 55 -0.31 -14.35 -3.51
N ARG A 56 0.29 -13.88 -2.43
CA ARG A 56 -0.41 -13.55 -1.19
C ARG A 56 -0.60 -12.05 -1.02
N TRP A 57 -1.53 -11.72 -0.16
CA TRP A 57 -1.99 -10.36 0.09
C TRP A 57 -1.42 -9.78 1.37
N MET A 58 -1.24 -8.47 1.36
CA MET A 58 -0.98 -7.64 2.53
C MET A 58 -2.05 -6.56 2.60
N THR A 59 -2.55 -6.31 3.78
CA THR A 59 -3.46 -5.21 4.07
C THR A 59 -2.75 -4.20 4.96
N VAL A 60 -2.78 -2.93 4.56
CA VAL A 60 -2.24 -1.82 5.34
C VAL A 60 -3.40 -0.92 5.72
N GLU A 61 -3.69 -0.84 7.02
CA GLU A 61 -4.61 0.15 7.57
C GLU A 61 -3.81 1.38 7.99
N PHE A 62 -4.23 2.53 7.52
CA PHE A 62 -3.51 3.75 7.74
C PHE A 62 -4.43 4.96 7.84
N SER A 63 -4.15 5.85 8.78
CA SER A 63 -4.89 7.10 8.98
C SER A 63 -3.95 8.28 9.02
N ASN A 64 -4.18 9.24 8.15
CA ASN A 64 -3.48 10.54 8.18
C ASN A 64 -4.32 11.61 7.47
N THR A 65 -4.16 12.84 7.89
CA THR A 65 -4.87 13.99 7.29
C THR A 65 -4.13 14.61 6.11
N LYS A 66 -2.84 14.28 5.92
CA LYS A 66 -1.99 14.84 4.87
C LYS A 66 -1.94 13.93 3.65
N ALA A 67 -2.33 14.43 2.49
CA ALA A 67 -2.21 13.69 1.22
C ALA A 67 -0.78 13.29 0.87
N SER A 68 0.22 14.11 1.25
CA SER A 68 1.63 13.80 1.04
C SER A 68 2.09 12.53 1.76
N VAL A 69 1.56 12.26 2.96
CA VAL A 69 1.87 11.04 3.71
C VAL A 69 1.23 9.82 3.04
N TRP A 70 0.01 9.97 2.50
CA TRP A 70 -0.66 8.94 1.70
C TRP A 70 0.16 8.54 0.48
N ASN A 71 0.64 9.53 -0.26
CA ASN A 71 1.50 9.28 -1.42
C ASN A 71 2.81 8.60 -1.01
N ALA A 72 3.40 9.00 0.11
CA ALA A 72 4.62 8.38 0.63
C ALA A 72 4.43 6.89 0.94
N ILE A 73 3.30 6.50 1.56
CA ILE A 73 2.97 5.09 1.85
C ILE A 73 2.76 4.29 0.56
N GLN A 74 2.04 4.84 -0.41
CA GLN A 74 1.82 4.17 -1.69
C GLN A 74 3.13 3.95 -2.46
N ILE A 75 3.99 4.97 -2.51
CA ILE A 75 5.32 4.87 -3.12
C ILE A 75 6.16 3.82 -2.40
N ALA A 76 6.18 3.82 -1.06
CA ALA A 76 6.94 2.85 -0.27
C ALA A 76 6.49 1.40 -0.53
N LEU A 77 5.18 1.16 -0.69
CA LEU A 77 4.64 -0.15 -1.07
C LEU A 77 5.10 -0.58 -2.46
N GLN A 78 5.05 0.34 -3.42
CA GLN A 78 5.50 0.09 -4.79
C GLN A 78 7.01 -0.17 -4.86
N GLU A 79 7.81 0.63 -4.14
CA GLU A 79 9.27 0.43 -4.04
C GLU A 79 9.64 -0.92 -3.42
N ALA A 80 8.82 -1.42 -2.49
CA ALA A 80 9.00 -2.74 -1.89
C ALA A 80 8.65 -3.90 -2.83
N GLY A 81 7.93 -3.66 -3.93
CA GLY A 81 7.56 -4.67 -4.91
C GLY A 81 6.06 -5.02 -4.93
N PHE A 82 5.27 -4.49 -4.03
CA PHE A 82 3.84 -4.76 -4.00
C PHE A 82 3.09 -4.12 -5.16
N VAL A 83 2.04 -4.80 -5.62
CA VAL A 83 1.03 -4.22 -6.51
C VAL A 83 -0.17 -3.83 -5.66
N VAL A 84 -0.47 -2.54 -5.63
CA VAL A 84 -1.66 -2.02 -4.95
C VAL A 84 -2.87 -2.34 -5.80
N ALA A 85 -3.79 -3.13 -5.28
CA ALA A 85 -5.01 -3.52 -5.98
C ALA A 85 -6.18 -2.59 -5.64
N ASN A 86 -6.36 -2.28 -4.36
CA ASN A 86 -7.50 -1.48 -3.90
C ASN A 86 -7.10 -0.55 -2.76
N ILE A 87 -7.80 0.58 -2.70
CA ILE A 87 -7.79 1.51 -1.56
C ILE A 87 -9.25 1.78 -1.22
N SER A 88 -9.68 1.35 -0.04
CA SER A 88 -11.03 1.54 0.47
C SER A 88 -11.03 2.35 1.76
N ALA A 89 -12.08 3.11 1.99
CA ALA A 89 -12.29 3.81 3.25
C ALA A 89 -12.93 2.87 4.27
N LEU A 90 -12.37 2.83 5.47
CA LEU A 90 -12.98 2.15 6.61
C LEU A 90 -13.90 3.13 7.33
N ASP A 91 -15.20 2.91 7.23
CA ASP A 91 -16.20 3.70 7.96
C ASP A 91 -16.25 3.25 9.43
N LYS A 92 -15.61 4.03 10.28
CA LYS A 92 -15.67 3.82 11.73
C LYS A 92 -16.99 4.35 12.25
N LYS A 93 -17.85 3.47 12.72
CA LYS A 93 -19.10 3.85 13.41
C LYS A 93 -18.83 4.72 14.64
N GLN A 94 -17.64 4.60 15.24
CA GLN A 94 -17.20 5.39 16.38
C GLN A 94 -15.94 6.19 15.97
N GLY A 95 -16.06 7.52 15.90
CA GLY A 95 -14.91 8.40 15.60
C GLY A 95 -13.86 8.36 16.72
N SER A 96 -12.60 8.63 16.38
CA SER A 96 -11.56 8.86 17.38
C SER A 96 -11.92 10.08 18.24
N PHE A 97 -11.38 10.18 19.44
CA PHE A 97 -11.57 11.35 20.32
C PHE A 97 -11.34 12.68 19.57
N LYS A 98 -10.32 12.72 18.72
CA LYS A 98 -9.99 13.88 17.87
C LYS A 98 -11.07 14.15 16.81
N ALA A 99 -11.71 13.13 16.26
CA ALA A 99 -12.80 13.28 15.29
C ALA A 99 -14.10 13.75 15.94
N VAL A 100 -14.27 13.54 17.23
CA VAL A 100 -15.41 14.03 18.01
C VAL A 100 -15.21 15.48 18.44
N THR A 101 -13.96 15.87 18.72
CA THR A 101 -13.64 17.20 19.29
C THR A 101 -13.24 18.25 18.24
N THR A 102 -12.94 17.84 16.99
CA THR A 102 -12.54 18.77 15.92
C THR A 102 -13.33 18.53 14.65
N THR A 103 -13.79 19.62 14.01
CA THR A 103 -14.55 19.58 12.76
C THR A 103 -13.71 19.20 11.54
N THR A 104 -12.38 19.29 11.65
CA THR A 104 -11.42 19.07 10.54
C THR A 104 -10.72 17.70 10.59
N ALA A 105 -11.05 16.83 11.57
CA ALA A 105 -10.44 15.52 11.64
C ALA A 105 -10.98 14.57 10.56
N VAL A 106 -10.08 13.85 9.90
CA VAL A 106 -10.47 12.76 8.99
C VAL A 106 -11.16 11.67 9.81
N LYS A 107 -12.40 11.37 9.46
CA LYS A 107 -13.23 10.38 10.16
C LYS A 107 -13.05 8.95 9.63
N GLN A 108 -12.34 8.78 8.54
CA GLN A 108 -12.17 7.49 7.87
C GLN A 108 -10.68 7.12 7.82
N ASP A 109 -10.38 5.89 8.16
CA ASP A 109 -9.08 5.32 7.86
C ASP A 109 -9.12 4.71 6.46
N LEU A 110 -7.98 4.66 5.80
CA LEU A 110 -7.87 3.95 4.53
C LEU A 110 -7.29 2.56 4.75
N VAL A 111 -7.83 1.63 4.01
CA VAL A 111 -7.36 0.25 3.93
C VAL A 111 -6.79 0.03 2.53
N ILE A 112 -5.49 -0.17 2.46
CA ILE A 112 -4.78 -0.46 1.22
C ILE A 112 -4.60 -1.97 1.13
N SER A 113 -5.18 -2.57 0.10
CA SER A 113 -4.98 -3.98 -0.23
C SER A 113 -3.95 -4.09 -1.34
N ALA A 114 -2.85 -4.78 -1.05
CA ALA A 114 -1.76 -4.98 -2.00
C ALA A 114 -1.37 -6.47 -2.03
N TYR A 115 -0.83 -6.94 -3.13
CA TYR A 115 -0.38 -8.32 -3.24
C TYR A 115 1.06 -8.41 -3.73
N LYS A 116 1.74 -9.50 -3.32
CA LYS A 116 3.01 -9.90 -3.89
C LYS A 116 2.72 -10.66 -5.18
N PRO A 117 3.21 -10.19 -6.36
CA PRO A 117 3.01 -10.91 -7.61
C PRO A 117 3.45 -12.37 -7.50
N ASN A 118 2.79 -13.26 -8.22
CA ASN A 118 3.24 -14.64 -8.34
C ASN A 118 4.58 -14.66 -9.10
N GLY A 119 5.56 -15.37 -8.53
CA GLY A 119 6.91 -15.45 -9.08
C GLY A 119 6.92 -15.93 -10.51
N GLY A 120 6.97 -15.34 -11.48
CA GLY A 120 6.88 -15.63 -12.90
C GLY A 120 6.41 -14.41 -13.69
N LEU A 121 5.58 -13.53 -13.12
CA LEU A 121 5.19 -12.30 -13.79
C LEU A 121 6.41 -11.39 -14.01
N GLU A 122 7.19 -11.17 -12.97
CA GLU A 122 8.37 -10.30 -13.01
C GLU A 122 9.44 -10.85 -13.94
N GLU A 123 9.68 -12.17 -13.88
CA GLU A 123 10.64 -12.85 -14.76
C GLU A 123 10.17 -12.82 -16.23
N ARG A 124 8.89 -13.11 -16.49
CA ARG A 124 8.32 -13.05 -17.83
C ARG A 124 8.35 -11.64 -18.39
N PHE A 125 8.01 -10.65 -17.55
CA PHE A 125 8.01 -9.24 -17.92
C PHE A 125 9.42 -8.76 -18.29
N THR A 126 10.43 -9.09 -17.48
CA THR A 126 11.83 -8.75 -17.77
C THR A 126 12.32 -9.43 -19.05
N ARG A 127 11.94 -10.70 -19.26
CA ARG A 127 12.32 -11.46 -20.46
C ARG A 127 11.70 -10.92 -21.74
N SER A 128 10.46 -10.45 -21.69
CA SER A 128 9.74 -9.88 -22.84
C SER A 128 10.15 -8.45 -23.16
N GLY A 129 10.94 -7.79 -22.29
CA GLY A 129 11.38 -6.42 -22.51
C GLY A 129 10.26 -5.38 -22.46
N GLY A 130 9.14 -5.68 -21.79
CA GLY A 130 8.03 -4.74 -21.65
C GLY A 130 7.21 -4.53 -22.93
N ASP A 131 7.15 -5.52 -23.81
CA ASP A 131 6.36 -5.49 -25.05
C ASP A 131 4.83 -5.54 -24.78
N GLU A 132 4.02 -5.48 -25.84
CA GLU A 132 2.55 -5.55 -25.74
C GLU A 132 2.05 -6.85 -25.07
N ARG A 133 2.78 -7.96 -25.21
CA ARG A 133 2.43 -9.22 -24.53
C ARG A 133 2.56 -9.09 -23.03
N SER A 134 3.53 -8.29 -22.57
CA SER A 134 3.71 -7.97 -21.15
C SER A 134 2.53 -7.21 -20.56
N VAL A 135 1.89 -6.33 -21.34
CA VAL A 135 0.66 -5.64 -20.94
C VAL A 135 -0.42 -6.65 -20.62
N TRP A 136 -0.69 -7.57 -21.56
CA TRP A 136 -1.73 -8.56 -21.38
C TRP A 136 -1.42 -9.60 -20.31
N ASP A 137 -0.14 -9.95 -20.12
CA ASP A 137 0.28 -10.83 -19.01
C ASP A 137 0.05 -10.16 -17.65
N PHE A 138 0.41 -8.88 -17.54
CA PHE A 138 0.09 -8.09 -16.34
C PHE A 138 -1.42 -8.04 -16.09
N VAL A 139 -2.21 -7.63 -17.08
CA VAL A 139 -3.66 -7.48 -16.95
C VAL A 139 -4.33 -8.79 -16.52
N ARG A 140 -4.01 -9.91 -17.19
CA ARG A 140 -4.57 -11.22 -16.84
C ARG A 140 -4.17 -11.65 -15.44
N THR A 141 -2.89 -11.45 -15.08
CA THR A 141 -2.38 -11.77 -13.74
C THR A 141 -3.06 -10.91 -12.69
N HIS A 142 -3.16 -9.60 -12.90
CA HIS A 142 -3.84 -8.69 -11.98
C HIS A 142 -5.32 -9.08 -11.79
N LEU A 143 -6.03 -9.31 -12.88
CA LEU A 143 -7.44 -9.72 -12.84
C LEU A 143 -7.65 -11.07 -12.14
N SER A 144 -6.67 -11.98 -12.19
CA SER A 144 -6.75 -13.27 -11.48
C SER A 144 -6.70 -13.15 -9.96
N TYR A 145 -6.12 -12.06 -9.45
CA TYR A 145 -6.10 -11.76 -8.01
C TYR A 145 -7.38 -11.07 -7.53
N LEU A 146 -8.13 -10.45 -8.42
CA LEU A 146 -9.33 -9.71 -8.06
C LEU A 146 -10.56 -10.64 -8.03
N PRO A 147 -11.49 -10.45 -7.10
CA PRO A 147 -12.73 -11.22 -7.11
C PRO A 147 -13.49 -11.01 -8.43
N SER A 148 -14.08 -12.07 -8.95
CA SER A 148 -14.90 -11.99 -10.16
C SER A 148 -16.33 -11.54 -9.85
N VAL A 149 -16.80 -11.76 -8.62
CA VAL A 149 -18.15 -11.42 -8.15
C VAL A 149 -18.04 -10.84 -6.75
N LYS A 150 -18.76 -9.77 -6.52
CA LYS A 150 -18.97 -9.19 -5.19
C LYS A 150 -20.45 -9.03 -4.95
N SER A 151 -20.95 -9.52 -3.82
CA SER A 151 -22.36 -9.35 -3.46
C SER A 151 -22.48 -8.89 -2.02
N LYS A 152 -23.48 -8.05 -1.77
CA LYS A 152 -23.86 -7.60 -0.42
C LYS A 152 -25.36 -7.75 -0.27
N SER A 153 -25.77 -8.49 0.74
CA SER A 153 -27.20 -8.78 1.00
C SER A 153 -27.94 -9.34 -0.22
N GLY A 154 -27.28 -10.20 -1.01
CA GLY A 154 -27.87 -10.82 -2.21
C GLY A 154 -27.88 -9.93 -3.48
N VAL A 155 -27.40 -8.69 -3.40
CA VAL A 155 -27.30 -7.78 -4.55
C VAL A 155 -25.87 -7.78 -5.05
N LEU A 156 -25.70 -7.88 -6.38
CA LEU A 156 -24.38 -7.76 -7.01
C LEU A 156 -23.87 -6.33 -6.91
N GLU A 157 -22.65 -6.20 -6.44
CA GLU A 157 -21.95 -4.90 -6.36
C GLU A 157 -20.91 -4.80 -7.49
N PHE A 158 -20.73 -3.57 -7.97
CA PHE A 158 -19.64 -3.23 -8.88
C PHE A 158 -18.29 -3.40 -8.17
N ILE A 159 -17.35 -4.02 -8.86
CA ILE A 159 -15.98 -4.21 -8.37
C ILE A 159 -15.13 -3.10 -8.99
N ALA A 160 -14.92 -2.01 -8.24
CA ALA A 160 -14.20 -0.83 -8.71
C ALA A 160 -12.78 -1.17 -9.19
N GLU A 161 -12.12 -2.14 -8.55
CA GLU A 161 -10.77 -2.59 -8.88
C GLU A 161 -10.66 -3.24 -10.27
N ARG A 162 -11.80 -3.66 -10.84
CA ARG A 162 -11.91 -4.20 -12.21
C ARG A 162 -12.24 -3.13 -13.26
N ASP A 163 -12.36 -1.86 -12.86
CA ASP A 163 -12.51 -0.76 -13.82
C ASP A 163 -11.27 -0.68 -14.72
N PRO A 164 -11.45 -0.67 -16.05
CA PRO A 164 -10.32 -0.61 -16.99
C PRO A 164 -9.36 0.53 -16.74
N ARG A 165 -9.84 1.69 -16.27
CA ARG A 165 -9.01 2.85 -15.94
C ARG A 165 -8.08 2.56 -14.77
N ILE A 166 -8.61 1.91 -13.73
CA ILE A 166 -7.81 1.53 -12.54
C ILE A 166 -6.78 0.48 -12.93
N ILE A 167 -7.17 -0.53 -13.72
CA ILE A 167 -6.23 -1.56 -14.20
C ILE A 167 -5.13 -0.93 -15.06
N PHE A 168 -5.48 0.01 -15.92
CA PHE A 168 -4.53 0.74 -16.75
C PHE A 168 -3.52 1.53 -15.91
N ASP A 169 -3.97 2.26 -14.90
CA ASP A 169 -3.08 2.99 -13.98
C ASP A 169 -2.13 2.05 -13.23
N ARG A 170 -2.61 0.87 -12.81
CA ARG A 170 -1.76 -0.15 -12.17
C ARG A 170 -0.72 -0.72 -13.14
N MET A 171 -1.12 -0.94 -14.38
CA MET A 171 -0.23 -1.39 -15.44
C MET A 171 0.86 -0.35 -15.74
N ILE A 172 0.51 0.93 -15.91
CA ILE A 172 1.48 2.00 -16.08
C ILE A 172 2.48 2.02 -14.92
N SER A 173 1.99 1.98 -13.68
CA SER A 173 2.83 1.97 -12.49
C SER A 173 3.79 0.78 -12.47
N TRP A 174 3.35 -0.37 -12.97
CA TRP A 174 4.18 -1.57 -13.10
C TRP A 174 5.32 -1.36 -14.12
N PHE A 175 5.01 -0.85 -15.31
CA PHE A 175 6.00 -0.58 -16.36
C PHE A 175 7.06 0.44 -15.90
N LEU A 176 6.61 1.56 -15.34
CA LEU A 176 7.50 2.60 -14.83
C LEU A 176 8.44 2.09 -13.74
N ARG A 177 7.95 1.25 -12.84
CA ARG A 177 8.77 0.65 -11.78
C ARG A 177 9.90 -0.21 -12.31
N HIS A 178 9.66 -0.89 -13.43
CA HIS A 178 10.65 -1.76 -14.07
C HIS A 178 11.50 -1.03 -15.12
N ASN A 179 11.36 0.29 -15.23
CA ASN A 179 12.05 1.13 -16.22
C ASN A 179 11.81 0.72 -17.68
N PHE A 180 10.62 0.21 -17.98
CA PHE A 180 10.21 -0.06 -19.35
C PHE A 180 9.26 1.02 -19.88
N PRO A 181 9.36 1.40 -21.16
CA PRO A 181 8.38 2.27 -21.79
C PRO A 181 7.02 1.58 -21.82
N VAL A 182 5.97 2.34 -21.57
CA VAL A 182 4.61 1.82 -21.70
C VAL A 182 4.29 1.69 -23.19
N PRO A 183 3.99 0.49 -23.71
CA PRO A 183 3.64 0.32 -25.12
C PRO A 183 2.24 0.86 -25.34
N LEU A 184 2.13 2.14 -25.66
CA LEU A 184 0.88 2.77 -26.09
C LEU A 184 0.78 2.55 -27.60
N SER A 185 -0.18 1.74 -28.04
CA SER A 185 -0.55 1.74 -29.44
C SER A 185 -1.20 3.09 -29.78
N SER A 186 -0.61 3.79 -30.74
CA SER A 186 -1.24 4.95 -31.38
C SER A 186 -2.52 4.54 -32.08
#